data_4d40990c29fbd4b1b99fc133057dcfa6
#
_entry.id   4d40990c29fbd4b1b99fc133057dcfa6
#
_cell.length_a   1.000
_cell.length_b   1.000
_cell.length_c   1.000
_cell.angle_alpha   90.00
_cell.angle_beta   90.00
_cell.angle_gamma   90.00
#
_symmetry.space_group_name_H-M   'P 1'
#
loop_
_entity.id
_entity.type
_entity.pdbx_description
1 polymer ?
#
loop_
_entity_poly.entity_id
_entity_poly.type
_entity_poly.pdbx_seq_one_letter_code
_entity_poly.pdbx_strand_id
1 'polypeptide(L)'
;MTARMRRLASDYEEIKKNFAGHKNIIVTPIGGEPPEKYHVTYFVNGIYLLPDGRIETLGRHEVEITLHADYPRYKPICKILTPIWHPNFRDGQICIGDIWGAGESLSDIIINIGDMIQYKSWNSYSPLSADAAKWAMENKHLFPVGNINLHVADYASSKEPVEIDLFDEEGKTVDSDEPASTAKQENDNGVPTVSEKTDENDFEITAEELAGIEFVPTAQRMQTVSHGGTVKGNKLNFKTVLVKGLLWALIGAFVGFGISELTDKNITSDVAAARLSGHSELVDYFEYREKADAAFDKAFDEFESYCKKEGKDSDSTTAFSTWYSSVASSEAKGYLDDYSTYDDKADDALYDAYSDKYDGDEDKLGEAVATVTRTGTALWSAVIALFIGLFLGIGEGVYYGSKEKAVKYALIGAGVSLAIGFVSGYLAQWMYSGLLGDDPADFTAAFVRGLGWAIMGLGIGVAVGLIKPEKKRILFCSLGGLVGAFVGGFLFNYVCKVIPNDVVARGVAIVIMGILIGVGVGLLEQFAKAAWLKVIRGEFEGKEYLVFAGTTSIGNNGKNTIVLFKDKLVGPHHCDITLDGSKYVLTDCGTPMRTIVNGQKVARHILRQGDAIAIGNSVLVFNTK
;
A
#
# COMPACT_ATOMS: atom_id res chain seq x y z
N MET A 1 -33.37 3.66 2.80
CA MET A 1 -32.44 4.69 2.31
C MET A 1 -31.21 3.97 1.76
N THR A 2 -30.84 4.20 0.52
CA THR A 2 -29.64 3.60 -0.10
C THR A 2 -28.35 4.14 0.53
N ALA A 3 -27.23 3.44 0.35
CA ALA A 3 -25.93 3.92 0.87
C ALA A 3 -25.56 5.30 0.30
N ARG A 4 -25.86 5.53 -1.00
CA ARG A 4 -25.69 6.83 -1.66
C ARG A 4 -26.53 7.93 -0.98
N MET A 5 -27.80 7.67 -0.73
CA MET A 5 -28.69 8.65 -0.09
C MET A 5 -28.25 9.01 1.33
N ARG A 6 -27.73 8.04 2.10
CA ARG A 6 -27.15 8.31 3.42
C ARG A 6 -25.91 9.19 3.34
N ARG A 7 -25.07 8.95 2.34
CA ARG A 7 -23.87 9.77 2.13
C ARG A 7 -24.23 11.19 1.70
N LEU A 8 -25.14 11.38 0.76
CA LEU A 8 -25.64 12.70 0.34
C LEU A 8 -26.24 13.48 1.51
N ALA A 9 -27.03 12.83 2.36
CA ALA A 9 -27.59 13.46 3.54
C ALA A 9 -26.51 13.83 4.56
N SER A 10 -25.52 12.97 4.79
CA SER A 10 -24.39 13.24 5.69
C SER A 10 -23.55 14.43 5.21
N ASP A 11 -23.20 14.45 3.93
CA ASP A 11 -22.43 15.57 3.34
C ASP A 11 -23.22 16.88 3.40
N TYR A 12 -24.53 16.84 3.18
CA TYR A 12 -25.37 18.04 3.27
C TYR A 12 -25.44 18.61 4.67
N GLU A 13 -25.61 17.76 5.69
CA GLU A 13 -25.59 18.20 7.10
C GLU A 13 -24.22 18.75 7.51
N GLU A 14 -23.15 18.12 7.05
CA GLU A 14 -21.80 18.60 7.28
C GLU A 14 -21.55 19.96 6.63
N ILE A 15 -21.98 20.18 5.39
CA ILE A 15 -21.89 21.46 4.69
C ILE A 15 -22.67 22.53 5.45
N LYS A 16 -23.91 22.29 5.83
CA LYS A 16 -24.70 23.23 6.65
C LYS A 16 -23.97 23.63 7.92
N LYS A 17 -23.39 22.64 8.62
CA LYS A 17 -22.67 22.89 9.87
C LYS A 17 -21.39 23.70 9.65
N ASN A 18 -20.62 23.36 8.61
CA ASN A 18 -19.29 23.90 8.40
C ASN A 18 -19.29 25.29 7.74
N PHE A 19 -20.29 25.57 6.90
CA PHE A 19 -20.34 26.83 6.14
C PHE A 19 -21.47 27.77 6.58
N ALA A 20 -22.24 27.44 7.62
CA ALA A 20 -23.21 28.38 8.17
C ALA A 20 -22.49 29.60 8.77
N GLY A 21 -22.68 30.79 8.17
CA GLY A 21 -22.02 31.99 8.60
C GLY A 21 -20.53 32.11 8.28
N HIS A 22 -20.01 31.30 7.36
CA HIS A 22 -18.63 31.39 6.92
C HIS A 22 -18.40 32.68 6.12
N LYS A 23 -17.43 33.50 6.52
CA LYS A 23 -17.21 34.85 5.94
C LYS A 23 -16.79 34.83 4.47
N ASN A 24 -16.05 33.82 4.03
CA ASN A 24 -15.41 33.77 2.72
C ASN A 24 -15.96 32.70 1.80
N ILE A 25 -16.87 31.84 2.28
CA ILE A 25 -17.50 30.78 1.47
C ILE A 25 -18.99 30.75 1.73
N ILE A 26 -19.77 30.87 0.66
CA ILE A 26 -21.22 30.66 0.69
C ILE A 26 -21.53 29.41 -0.13
N VAL A 27 -22.18 28.43 0.48
CA VAL A 27 -22.60 27.19 -0.20
C VAL A 27 -24.12 27.19 -0.32
N THR A 28 -24.61 27.21 -1.55
CA THR A 28 -26.04 27.18 -1.86
C THR A 28 -26.40 25.84 -2.50
N PRO A 29 -27.24 25.01 -1.86
CA PRO A 29 -27.71 23.78 -2.46
C PRO A 29 -28.66 24.05 -3.61
N ILE A 30 -28.60 23.21 -4.65
CA ILE A 30 -29.50 23.25 -5.82
C ILE A 30 -30.18 21.92 -5.99
N GLY A 31 -31.51 21.92 -6.04
CA GLY A 31 -32.34 20.72 -6.29
C GLY A 31 -32.98 20.16 -5.04
N GLY A 32 -33.20 18.83 -5.02
CA GLY A 32 -33.96 18.14 -3.97
C GLY A 32 -33.23 17.98 -2.62
N GLU A 33 -33.86 17.30 -1.66
CA GLU A 33 -33.26 16.95 -0.37
C GLU A 33 -33.05 15.43 -0.28
N PRO A 34 -31.77 14.96 -0.07
CA PRO A 34 -30.52 15.73 -0.06
C PRO A 34 -30.12 16.22 -1.45
N PRO A 35 -29.47 17.39 -1.54
CA PRO A 35 -29.08 17.97 -2.83
C PRO A 35 -27.95 17.20 -3.49
N GLU A 36 -27.98 17.16 -4.82
CA GLU A 36 -26.93 16.53 -5.65
C GLU A 36 -26.08 17.59 -6.36
N LYS A 37 -26.39 18.86 -6.17
CA LYS A 37 -25.71 19.97 -6.80
C LYS A 37 -25.59 21.15 -5.86
N TYR A 38 -24.44 21.83 -5.90
CA TYR A 38 -24.14 22.97 -5.06
C TYR A 38 -23.56 24.10 -5.91
N HIS A 39 -23.95 25.32 -5.58
CA HIS A 39 -23.30 26.55 -6.04
C HIS A 39 -22.48 27.12 -4.89
N VAL A 40 -21.18 27.27 -5.11
CA VAL A 40 -20.26 27.77 -4.08
C VAL A 40 -19.66 29.09 -4.52
N THR A 41 -19.85 30.14 -3.70
CA THR A 41 -19.24 31.45 -3.90
C THR A 41 -18.08 31.59 -2.92
N TYR A 42 -16.91 31.94 -3.47
CA TYR A 42 -15.70 32.22 -2.70
C TYR A 42 -15.38 33.73 -2.75
N PHE A 43 -15.12 34.31 -1.58
CA PHE A 43 -14.62 35.68 -1.44
C PHE A 43 -13.14 35.63 -1.09
N VAL A 44 -12.32 35.25 -2.07
CA VAL A 44 -10.87 35.12 -1.99
C VAL A 44 -10.24 35.63 -3.29
N ASN A 45 -9.02 36.11 -3.21
CA ASN A 45 -8.31 36.57 -4.38
C ASN A 45 -7.80 35.41 -5.23
N GLY A 46 -8.09 35.44 -6.52
CA GLY A 46 -7.53 34.57 -7.54
C GLY A 46 -6.94 35.41 -8.68
N ILE A 47 -6.13 34.79 -9.53
CA ILE A 47 -5.49 35.44 -10.69
C ILE A 47 -6.29 35.14 -11.96
N TYR A 48 -6.47 36.11 -12.82
CA TYR A 48 -6.96 35.91 -14.18
C TYR A 48 -6.12 36.68 -15.20
N LEU A 49 -6.06 36.13 -16.43
CA LEU A 49 -5.29 36.66 -17.53
C LEU A 49 -6.21 37.48 -18.44
N LEU A 50 -5.85 38.73 -18.66
CA LEU A 50 -6.52 39.60 -19.62
C LEU A 50 -6.13 39.25 -21.08
N PRO A 51 -6.97 39.61 -22.07
CA PRO A 51 -6.66 39.35 -23.49
C PRO A 51 -5.37 40.03 -24.00
N ASP A 52 -4.90 41.06 -23.32
CA ASP A 52 -3.65 41.79 -23.62
C ASP A 52 -2.42 41.15 -22.92
N GLY A 53 -2.59 40.01 -22.20
CA GLY A 53 -1.53 39.30 -21.51
C GLY A 53 -1.21 39.83 -20.12
N ARG A 54 -1.89 40.90 -19.64
CA ARG A 54 -1.74 41.38 -18.26
C ARG A 54 -2.50 40.49 -17.30
N ILE A 55 -2.02 40.45 -16.08
CA ILE A 55 -2.58 39.67 -14.98
C ILE A 55 -3.27 40.62 -14.02
N GLU A 56 -4.49 40.26 -13.63
CA GLU A 56 -5.25 40.95 -12.61
C GLU A 56 -5.77 39.97 -11.54
N THR A 57 -6.16 40.48 -10.39
CA THR A 57 -6.76 39.73 -9.32
C THR A 57 -8.27 39.93 -9.29
N LEU A 58 -9.00 38.85 -9.08
CA LEU A 58 -10.45 38.85 -8.88
C LEU A 58 -10.74 38.32 -7.49
N GLY A 59 -11.51 39.08 -6.69
CA GLY A 59 -11.80 38.74 -5.27
C GLY A 59 -13.06 37.90 -5.05
N ARG A 60 -13.79 37.58 -6.14
CA ARG A 60 -15.00 36.74 -6.04
C ARG A 60 -14.98 35.64 -7.11
N HIS A 61 -15.16 34.41 -6.70
CA HIS A 61 -15.22 33.26 -7.61
C HIS A 61 -16.47 32.43 -7.37
N GLU A 62 -17.03 31.89 -8.43
CA GLU A 62 -18.21 31.02 -8.38
C GLU A 62 -17.88 29.67 -8.95
N VAL A 63 -18.26 28.61 -8.23
CA VAL A 63 -18.01 27.23 -8.57
C VAL A 63 -19.31 26.43 -8.48
N GLU A 64 -19.54 25.59 -9.47
CA GLU A 64 -20.62 24.60 -9.47
C GLU A 64 -20.05 23.23 -9.17
N ILE A 65 -20.60 22.53 -8.18
CA ILE A 65 -20.24 21.18 -7.80
C ILE A 65 -21.44 20.27 -8.04
N THR A 66 -21.27 19.25 -8.87
CA THR A 66 -22.32 18.27 -9.20
C THR A 66 -21.87 16.89 -8.74
N LEU A 67 -22.72 16.21 -7.94
CA LEU A 67 -22.50 14.87 -7.44
C LEU A 67 -23.08 13.85 -8.43
N HIS A 68 -22.21 13.09 -9.09
CA HIS A 68 -22.58 12.08 -10.08
C HIS A 68 -23.47 10.98 -9.49
N ALA A 69 -24.21 10.25 -10.35
CA ALA A 69 -25.06 9.14 -9.92
C ALA A 69 -24.31 8.07 -9.11
N ASP A 70 -23.03 7.85 -9.41
CA ASP A 70 -22.16 6.91 -8.70
C ASP A 70 -21.34 7.54 -7.55
N TYR A 71 -21.68 8.75 -7.14
CA TYR A 71 -21.10 9.36 -5.95
C TYR A 71 -21.41 8.55 -4.69
N PRO A 72 -20.47 8.31 -3.75
CA PRO A 72 -19.10 8.80 -3.66
C PRO A 72 -18.02 7.95 -4.34
N ARG A 73 -18.39 6.95 -5.12
CA ARG A 73 -17.43 6.08 -5.83
C ARG A 73 -16.60 6.87 -6.85
N TYR A 74 -17.26 7.80 -7.55
CA TYR A 74 -16.62 8.75 -8.44
C TYR A 74 -16.61 10.15 -7.83
N LYS A 75 -15.53 10.90 -8.13
CA LYS A 75 -15.34 12.27 -7.65
C LYS A 75 -16.43 13.22 -8.11
N PRO A 76 -16.72 14.30 -7.35
CA PRO A 76 -17.59 15.38 -7.80
C PRO A 76 -17.09 16.00 -9.09
N ILE A 77 -18.01 16.46 -9.93
CA ILE A 77 -17.71 17.29 -11.08
C ILE A 77 -17.71 18.73 -10.61
N CYS A 78 -16.55 19.39 -10.65
CA CYS A 78 -16.37 20.75 -10.21
C CYS A 78 -16.12 21.65 -11.41
N LYS A 79 -16.89 22.77 -11.53
CA LYS A 79 -16.77 23.75 -12.62
C LYS A 79 -16.60 25.14 -12.05
N ILE A 80 -15.61 25.89 -12.53
CA ILE A 80 -15.47 27.30 -12.25
C ILE A 80 -16.32 28.10 -13.24
N LEU A 81 -17.08 29.08 -12.74
CA LEU A 81 -17.99 29.91 -13.52
C LEU A 81 -17.42 31.30 -13.75
N THR A 82 -16.39 31.68 -13.03
CA THR A 82 -15.72 32.98 -13.13
C THR A 82 -14.35 32.85 -13.78
N PRO A 83 -13.81 33.91 -14.39
CA PRO A 83 -12.47 33.89 -14.96
C PRO A 83 -11.41 33.56 -13.91
N ILE A 84 -10.47 32.66 -14.26
CA ILE A 84 -9.33 32.30 -13.45
C ILE A 84 -8.17 31.83 -14.34
N TRP A 85 -6.95 32.18 -13.96
CA TRP A 85 -5.71 31.69 -14.58
C TRP A 85 -4.94 30.85 -13.56
N HIS A 86 -5.02 29.54 -13.70
CA HIS A 86 -4.48 28.63 -12.68
C HIS A 86 -4.17 27.24 -13.27
N PRO A 87 -3.10 26.56 -12.86
CA PRO A 87 -2.71 25.24 -13.41
C PRO A 87 -3.80 24.16 -13.34
N ASN A 88 -4.61 24.17 -12.30
CA ASN A 88 -5.68 23.17 -12.08
C ASN A 88 -7.01 23.54 -12.74
N PHE A 89 -7.10 24.68 -13.45
CA PHE A 89 -8.34 25.17 -14.04
C PHE A 89 -8.18 25.36 -15.54
N ARG A 90 -9.13 24.88 -16.33
CA ARG A 90 -9.15 25.07 -17.78
C ARG A 90 -10.55 24.86 -18.33
N ASP A 91 -10.98 25.71 -19.24
CA ASP A 91 -12.25 25.60 -19.95
C ASP A 91 -13.46 25.36 -19.02
N GLY A 92 -13.49 26.04 -17.90
CA GLY A 92 -14.49 25.89 -16.86
C GLY A 92 -14.36 24.65 -16.00
N GLN A 93 -13.41 23.76 -16.24
CA GLN A 93 -13.20 22.56 -15.45
C GLN A 93 -12.18 22.80 -14.33
N ILE A 94 -12.38 22.13 -13.19
CA ILE A 94 -11.46 22.12 -12.06
C ILE A 94 -10.89 20.72 -11.88
N CYS A 95 -9.57 20.58 -11.94
CA CYS A 95 -8.91 19.35 -11.56
C CYS A 95 -8.68 19.33 -10.04
N ILE A 96 -9.51 18.64 -9.30
CA ILE A 96 -9.32 18.40 -7.87
C ILE A 96 -8.26 17.31 -7.59
N GLY A 97 -7.67 16.75 -8.65
CA GLY A 97 -6.55 15.81 -8.57
C GLY A 97 -6.87 14.53 -7.82
N ASP A 98 -5.85 14.03 -7.12
CA ASP A 98 -5.90 12.83 -6.27
C ASP A 98 -6.42 13.12 -4.85
N ILE A 99 -6.97 14.31 -4.62
CA ILE A 99 -7.51 14.75 -3.34
C ILE A 99 -8.79 13.97 -3.01
N TRP A 100 -9.50 13.50 -4.04
CA TRP A 100 -10.72 12.74 -3.87
C TRP A 100 -10.45 11.28 -3.53
N GLY A 101 -10.98 10.86 -2.39
CA GLY A 101 -11.21 9.47 -2.02
C GLY A 101 -12.66 9.30 -1.58
N ALA A 102 -13.26 8.12 -1.71
CA ALA A 102 -14.65 7.87 -1.31
C ALA A 102 -14.93 8.16 0.18
N GLY A 103 -13.89 8.31 1.00
CA GLY A 103 -13.95 8.68 2.41
C GLY A 103 -13.73 10.17 2.69
N GLU A 104 -13.35 10.97 1.69
CA GLU A 104 -13.13 12.41 1.85
C GLU A 104 -14.46 13.16 1.95
N SER A 105 -14.52 14.22 2.76
CA SER A 105 -15.74 15.01 2.90
C SER A 105 -15.89 15.98 1.74
N LEU A 106 -17.13 16.32 1.41
CA LEU A 106 -17.41 17.34 0.40
C LEU A 106 -16.96 18.73 0.89
N SER A 107 -16.96 18.96 2.20
CA SER A 107 -16.44 20.16 2.85
C SER A 107 -14.96 20.38 2.57
N ASP A 108 -14.14 19.29 2.63
CA ASP A 108 -12.70 19.37 2.36
C ASP A 108 -12.43 19.72 0.89
N ILE A 109 -13.25 19.22 -0.04
CA ILE A 109 -13.16 19.58 -1.46
C ILE A 109 -13.48 21.07 -1.67
N ILE A 110 -14.50 21.59 -1.01
CA ILE A 110 -14.88 23.02 -1.09
C ILE A 110 -13.72 23.88 -0.57
N ILE A 111 -13.15 23.57 0.58
CA ILE A 111 -12.01 24.31 1.14
C ILE A 111 -10.80 24.24 0.21
N ASN A 112 -10.50 23.07 -0.33
CA ASN A 112 -9.35 22.87 -1.22
C ASN A 112 -9.47 23.66 -2.52
N ILE A 113 -10.65 23.74 -3.12
CA ILE A 113 -10.89 24.59 -4.31
C ILE A 113 -10.61 26.05 -3.97
N GLY A 114 -11.03 26.53 -2.81
CA GLY A 114 -10.73 27.89 -2.35
C GLY A 114 -9.23 28.14 -2.12
N ASP A 115 -8.51 27.15 -1.64
CA ASP A 115 -7.05 27.23 -1.49
C ASP A 115 -6.32 27.18 -2.84
N MET A 116 -6.83 26.43 -3.83
CA MET A 116 -6.33 26.49 -5.21
C MET A 116 -6.54 27.89 -5.80
N ILE A 117 -7.74 28.47 -5.66
CA ILE A 117 -8.01 29.83 -6.18
C ILE A 117 -6.98 30.83 -5.65
N GLN A 118 -6.57 30.71 -4.40
CA GLN A 118 -5.57 31.57 -3.77
C GLN A 118 -4.11 31.19 -4.14
N TYR A 119 -3.88 30.17 -4.98
CA TYR A 119 -2.55 29.62 -5.27
C TYR A 119 -1.79 29.10 -4.03
N LYS A 120 -2.50 28.66 -3.01
CA LYS A 120 -1.89 27.97 -1.87
C LYS A 120 -1.57 26.50 -2.21
N SER A 121 -2.34 25.92 -3.14
CA SER A 121 -2.10 24.58 -3.68
C SER A 121 -2.30 24.56 -5.20
N TRP A 122 -1.41 23.91 -5.94
CA TRP A 122 -1.51 23.71 -7.38
C TRP A 122 -0.66 22.53 -7.84
N ASN A 123 -1.07 21.90 -8.96
CA ASN A 123 -0.39 20.75 -9.52
C ASN A 123 0.55 21.20 -10.65
N SER A 124 1.86 21.05 -10.44
CA SER A 124 2.89 21.38 -11.42
C SER A 124 3.24 20.22 -12.37
N TYR A 125 2.84 18.99 -12.04
CA TYR A 125 3.28 17.79 -12.79
C TYR A 125 2.26 17.31 -13.82
N SER A 126 0.97 17.49 -13.53
CA SER A 126 -0.12 17.14 -14.44
C SER A 126 -1.18 18.24 -14.43
N PRO A 127 -0.81 19.46 -14.89
CA PRO A 127 -1.72 20.58 -14.90
C PRO A 127 -2.76 20.42 -16.01
N LEU A 128 -3.98 20.94 -15.78
CA LEU A 128 -4.97 21.12 -16.85
C LEU A 128 -4.54 22.21 -17.82
N SER A 129 -3.94 23.30 -17.30
CA SER A 129 -3.40 24.39 -18.09
C SER A 129 -1.87 24.40 -18.03
N ALA A 130 -1.23 23.97 -19.10
CA ALA A 130 0.23 23.95 -19.20
C ALA A 130 0.83 25.37 -19.19
N ASP A 131 0.15 26.34 -19.83
CA ASP A 131 0.60 27.72 -19.88
C ASP A 131 0.52 28.39 -18.51
N ALA A 132 -0.57 28.16 -17.76
CA ALA A 132 -0.69 28.64 -16.40
C ALA A 132 0.33 27.98 -15.46
N ALA A 133 0.65 26.70 -15.68
CA ALA A 133 1.65 26.00 -14.88
C ALA A 133 3.06 26.54 -15.15
N LYS A 134 3.42 26.78 -16.41
CA LYS A 134 4.69 27.41 -16.78
C LYS A 134 4.81 28.78 -16.15
N TRP A 135 3.79 29.62 -16.31
CA TRP A 135 3.75 30.94 -15.72
C TRP A 135 3.86 30.88 -14.18
N ALA A 136 3.14 29.96 -13.54
CA ALA A 136 3.19 29.80 -12.08
C ALA A 136 4.57 29.39 -11.58
N MET A 137 5.30 28.55 -12.33
CA MET A 137 6.68 28.18 -11.98
C MET A 137 7.64 29.37 -12.04
N GLU A 138 7.44 30.26 -13.01
CA GLU A 138 8.28 31.46 -13.21
C GLU A 138 7.94 32.59 -12.22
N ASN A 139 6.71 32.63 -11.67
CA ASN A 139 6.18 33.72 -10.87
C ASN A 139 5.80 33.33 -9.43
N LYS A 140 6.50 32.39 -8.84
CA LYS A 140 6.25 31.90 -7.46
C LYS A 140 6.29 32.98 -6.38
N HIS A 141 7.01 34.08 -6.63
CA HIS A 141 7.11 35.20 -5.70
C HIS A 141 5.79 35.99 -5.54
N LEU A 142 4.84 35.77 -6.45
CA LEU A 142 3.49 36.39 -6.39
C LEU A 142 2.48 35.56 -5.57
N PHE A 143 2.89 34.40 -5.04
CA PHE A 143 2.00 33.48 -4.34
C PHE A 143 2.27 33.37 -2.84
N PRO A 144 1.24 33.11 -2.03
CA PRO A 144 -0.18 33.07 -2.36
C PRO A 144 -0.75 34.45 -2.68
N VAL A 145 -1.73 34.50 -3.59
CA VAL A 145 -2.40 35.78 -4.01
C VAL A 145 -3.33 36.29 -2.92
N GLY A 146 -3.80 35.42 -2.07
CA GLY A 146 -4.55 35.71 -0.87
C GLY A 146 -4.08 34.83 0.28
N ASN A 147 -4.19 35.27 1.52
CA ASN A 147 -3.80 34.50 2.69
C ASN A 147 -4.98 34.25 3.65
N ILE A 148 -6.18 34.12 3.08
CA ILE A 148 -7.39 33.89 3.86
C ILE A 148 -7.44 32.43 4.24
N ASN A 149 -7.46 32.13 5.55
CA ASN A 149 -7.66 30.78 6.04
C ASN A 149 -9.13 30.38 5.87
N LEU A 150 -9.38 29.30 5.13
CA LEU A 150 -10.73 28.79 4.85
C LEU A 150 -11.13 27.60 5.73
N HIS A 151 -10.26 27.19 6.66
CA HIS A 151 -10.56 26.06 7.54
C HIS A 151 -11.58 26.42 8.63
N VAL A 152 -12.60 25.61 8.75
CA VAL A 152 -13.81 25.83 9.58
C VAL A 152 -13.53 25.91 11.08
N ALA A 153 -12.41 25.35 11.56
CA ALA A 153 -12.07 25.34 12.98
C ALA A 153 -11.90 26.74 13.61
N ASP A 154 -11.59 27.75 12.81
CA ASP A 154 -11.32 29.12 13.28
C ASP A 154 -12.60 29.98 13.42
N TYR A 155 -13.72 29.53 12.88
CA TYR A 155 -14.99 30.28 12.89
C TYR A 155 -15.95 29.85 14.01
N ALA A 156 -15.71 28.70 14.64
CA ALA A 156 -16.56 28.19 15.71
C ALA A 156 -16.32 28.86 17.07
N SER A 157 -15.26 29.67 17.22
CA SER A 157 -14.88 30.32 18.47
C SER A 157 -15.30 31.78 18.61
N SER A 158 -15.88 32.41 17.58
CA SER A 158 -16.37 33.78 17.64
C SER A 158 -17.90 33.82 17.62
N LYS A 159 -18.52 33.50 18.75
CA LYS A 159 -19.93 33.82 19.01
C LYS A 159 -20.01 35.19 19.66
N GLU A 160 -20.08 36.24 18.85
CA GLU A 160 -20.84 37.47 19.14
C GLU A 160 -21.46 37.99 17.84
N PRO A 161 -22.76 38.30 17.83
CA PRO A 161 -23.41 38.86 16.64
C PRO A 161 -22.98 40.30 16.47
N VAL A 162 -22.22 40.57 15.40
CA VAL A 162 -21.97 41.96 14.98
C VAL A 162 -23.09 42.32 14.03
N GLU A 163 -23.95 43.23 14.46
CA GLU A 163 -24.87 43.98 13.64
C GLU A 163 -24.06 44.73 12.55
N ILE A 164 -24.41 44.49 11.30
CA ILE A 164 -23.83 45.19 10.15
C ILE A 164 -24.73 46.39 9.88
N ASP A 165 -24.29 47.56 10.30
CA ASP A 165 -24.82 48.82 9.77
C ASP A 165 -24.26 49.03 8.37
N LEU A 166 -25.16 49.12 7.42
CA LEU A 166 -24.93 49.53 6.04
C LEU A 166 -25.02 51.06 5.96
N PHE A 167 -23.99 51.65 5.37
CA PHE A 167 -23.82 53.07 4.98
C PHE A 167 -23.39 54.05 6.06
N ASP A 168 -22.18 54.66 5.91
CA ASP A 168 -22.02 56.02 5.46
C ASP A 168 -20.58 56.34 5.02
N GLU A 169 -20.50 57.13 3.99
CA GLU A 169 -19.30 57.78 3.46
C GLU A 169 -18.76 58.81 4.46
N GLU A 170 -17.46 58.93 4.60
CA GLU A 170 -16.63 60.11 4.51
C GLU A 170 -15.25 59.91 5.14
N GLY A 171 -14.24 60.32 4.38
CA GLY A 171 -12.85 60.25 4.75
C GLY A 171 -12.41 61.23 5.82
N LYS A 172 -11.29 60.91 6.43
CA LYS A 172 -10.18 61.85 6.74
C LYS A 172 -8.96 61.15 7.30
N THR A 173 -7.84 61.44 6.70
CA THR A 173 -6.47 61.31 7.13
C THR A 173 -6.18 62.10 8.40
N VAL A 174 -5.32 61.62 9.31
CA VAL A 174 -4.32 62.44 10.04
C VAL A 174 -3.18 61.54 10.55
N ASP A 175 -2.02 62.06 10.34
CA ASP A 175 -0.63 61.75 10.54
C ASP A 175 -0.11 61.54 11.97
N SER A 176 1.11 60.97 11.98
CA SER A 176 2.27 61.24 12.90
C SER A 176 2.21 60.63 14.31
N ASP A 177 3.22 60.05 14.86
CA ASP A 177 4.63 60.38 15.00
C ASP A 177 5.43 59.22 15.58
N GLU A 178 6.66 59.07 15.13
CA GLU A 178 7.79 58.41 15.82
C GLU A 178 8.32 59.30 16.96
N PRO A 179 9.20 58.87 17.94
CA PRO A 179 10.56 58.43 17.63
C PRO A 179 11.27 57.46 18.62
N ALA A 180 12.24 56.79 18.10
CA ALA A 180 13.66 56.59 18.42
C ALA A 180 14.18 56.42 19.88
N SER A 181 15.03 55.45 20.11
CA SER A 181 16.49 55.57 20.40
C SER A 181 17.08 54.29 21.03
N THR A 182 18.14 53.79 20.41
CA THR A 182 19.58 53.62 20.84
C THR A 182 19.81 52.70 22.02
N ALA A 183 20.73 51.74 22.00
CA ALA A 183 22.15 51.66 21.73
C ALA A 183 22.75 50.26 21.99
N LYS A 184 23.69 49.83 21.16
CA LYS A 184 25.09 49.39 21.34
C LYS A 184 25.43 48.44 22.50
N GLN A 185 26.14 47.30 22.27
CA GLN A 185 27.59 47.07 22.16
C GLN A 185 27.85 45.55 22.04
N GLU A 186 28.63 45.09 21.06
CA GLU A 186 30.05 44.69 20.99
C GLU A 186 30.52 43.62 21.97
N ASN A 187 31.02 42.52 21.44
CA ASN A 187 32.39 41.96 21.38
C ASN A 187 32.36 40.46 21.12
N ASP A 188 32.97 39.97 20.13
CA ASP A 188 34.36 39.65 19.70
C ASP A 188 34.88 38.31 20.25
N ASN A 189 35.58 37.61 19.35
CA ASN A 189 36.59 36.57 19.47
C ASN A 189 36.16 35.10 19.23
N GLY A 190 36.61 34.56 18.13
CA GLY A 190 37.76 33.65 18.06
C GLY A 190 37.51 32.46 17.13
N VAL A 191 38.11 32.50 15.95
CA VAL A 191 38.34 31.39 15.00
C VAL A 191 39.40 30.42 15.56
N PRO A 192 39.37 29.11 15.28
CA PRO A 192 40.30 28.67 14.24
C PRO A 192 39.73 27.68 13.21
N THR A 193 40.20 27.88 12.01
CA THR A 193 40.20 27.03 10.82
C THR A 193 40.91 25.70 11.00
N VAL A 194 40.33 24.63 10.46
CA VAL A 194 41.09 23.52 9.87
C VAL A 194 40.42 23.11 8.57
N SER A 195 41.24 23.19 7.52
CA SER A 195 40.94 22.73 6.17
C SER A 195 41.13 21.21 6.05
N GLU A 196 40.24 20.53 5.38
CA GLU A 196 40.63 19.38 4.55
C GLU A 196 39.66 19.20 3.37
N LYS A 197 40.28 19.07 2.20
CA LYS A 197 39.67 18.92 0.89
C LYS A 197 39.17 17.50 0.70
N THR A 198 37.98 17.32 0.11
CA THR A 198 37.73 16.23 -0.82
C THR A 198 36.59 16.59 -1.80
N ASP A 199 36.85 16.28 -3.04
CA ASP A 199 36.25 16.51 -4.33
C ASP A 199 34.71 16.45 -4.48
N GLU A 200 34.19 17.51 -5.01
CA GLU A 200 33.45 17.80 -6.27
C GLU A 200 32.30 16.86 -6.67
N ASN A 201 31.12 17.31 -6.34
CA ASN A 201 29.97 17.59 -7.23
C ASN A 201 28.91 18.35 -6.38
N ASP A 202 29.25 19.58 -6.04
CA ASP A 202 28.39 20.49 -5.29
C ASP A 202 27.57 21.32 -6.27
N PHE A 203 26.25 21.13 -6.21
CA PHE A 203 25.30 22.13 -6.64
C PHE A 203 25.22 23.14 -5.48
N GLU A 204 26.09 24.12 -5.47
CA GLU A 204 26.04 25.25 -4.55
C GLU A 204 24.84 26.14 -4.90
N ILE A 205 23.85 26.17 -4.02
CA ILE A 205 22.83 27.23 -3.98
C ILE A 205 23.48 28.41 -3.29
N THR A 206 23.67 29.51 -4.01
CA THR A 206 24.33 30.71 -3.50
C THR A 206 23.52 31.39 -2.39
N ALA A 207 24.23 32.08 -1.47
CA ALA A 207 23.58 32.81 -0.37
C ALA A 207 22.58 33.87 -0.84
N GLU A 208 22.68 34.32 -2.11
CA GLU A 208 21.76 35.27 -2.74
C GLU A 208 20.44 34.61 -3.17
N GLU A 209 20.44 33.33 -3.57
CA GLU A 209 19.22 32.57 -3.85
C GLU A 209 18.44 32.23 -2.55
N LEU A 210 19.13 32.15 -1.41
CA LEU A 210 18.53 31.96 -0.09
C LEU A 210 17.94 33.27 0.50
N ALA A 211 18.47 34.42 0.14
CA ALA A 211 18.01 35.73 0.63
C ALA A 211 16.67 36.18 -0.01
N GLY A 212 16.28 35.61 -1.15
CA GLY A 212 15.02 35.90 -1.83
C GLY A 212 13.81 35.09 -1.33
N ILE A 213 13.99 34.16 -0.39
CA ILE A 213 12.90 33.36 0.17
C ILE A 213 12.43 34.01 1.47
N GLU A 214 11.43 34.87 1.37
CA GLU A 214 10.75 35.42 2.54
C GLU A 214 10.04 34.32 3.31
N PHE A 215 10.66 33.89 4.42
CA PHE A 215 10.10 32.90 5.32
C PHE A 215 8.97 33.52 6.12
N VAL A 216 7.72 33.24 5.75
CA VAL A 216 6.60 33.47 6.66
C VAL A 216 6.85 32.64 7.93
N PRO A 217 6.89 33.24 9.13
CA PRO A 217 7.25 32.53 10.34
C PRO A 217 6.34 31.32 10.57
N THR A 218 6.92 30.17 10.61
CA THR A 218 6.26 28.87 10.78
C THR A 218 5.48 28.77 12.10
N ALA A 219 5.73 29.69 13.04
CA ALA A 219 5.04 29.78 14.33
C ALA A 219 3.53 30.01 14.19
N GLN A 220 3.09 30.81 13.20
CA GLN A 220 1.64 31.00 12.93
C GLN A 220 1.01 29.78 12.25
N ARG A 221 1.79 29.02 11.46
CA ARG A 221 1.30 27.80 10.79
C ARG A 221 1.21 26.60 11.75
N MET A 222 1.99 26.57 12.84
CA MET A 222 1.98 25.48 13.81
C MET A 222 1.01 25.71 14.99
N GLN A 223 0.55 26.93 15.25
CA GLN A 223 -0.47 27.18 16.26
C GLN A 223 -1.80 26.50 15.93
N THR A 224 -2.13 26.29 14.65
CA THR A 224 -3.32 25.54 14.24
C THR A 224 -3.19 24.03 14.45
N VAL A 225 -1.97 23.49 14.52
CA VAL A 225 -1.74 22.05 14.77
C VAL A 225 -1.64 21.73 16.28
N SER A 226 -1.35 22.72 17.13
CA SER A 226 -1.16 22.51 18.57
C SER A 226 -2.47 22.49 19.39
N HIS A 227 -3.62 22.84 18.81
CA HIS A 227 -4.90 22.79 19.51
C HIS A 227 -5.69 21.54 19.13
N GLY A 228 -5.37 20.47 19.84
CA GLY A 228 -6.36 19.55 20.34
C GLY A 228 -7.15 18.71 19.36
N GLY A 229 -6.56 18.21 18.32
CA GLY A 229 -7.02 16.92 17.83
C GLY A 229 -6.58 15.84 18.83
N THR A 230 -7.36 15.54 19.85
CA THR A 230 -7.23 14.27 20.56
C THR A 230 -7.29 13.19 19.51
N VAL A 231 -6.13 12.62 19.15
CA VAL A 231 -6.05 11.44 18.30
C VAL A 231 -6.82 10.34 19.05
N LYS A 232 -8.10 10.23 18.73
CA LYS A 232 -8.93 9.10 19.15
C LYS A 232 -8.17 7.83 18.79
N GLY A 233 -7.95 7.00 19.79
CA GLY A 233 -7.16 5.80 19.80
C GLY A 233 -7.07 5.07 18.45
N ASN A 234 -5.88 4.67 18.16
CA ASN A 234 -5.37 3.68 17.21
C ASN A 234 -6.40 3.15 16.19
N LYS A 235 -6.91 4.00 15.28
CA LYS A 235 -7.69 3.50 14.16
C LYS A 235 -6.73 2.77 13.23
N LEU A 236 -6.99 1.48 13.00
CA LEU A 236 -6.31 0.68 11.99
C LEU A 236 -6.26 1.47 10.67
N ASN A 237 -5.05 1.76 10.18
CA ASN A 237 -4.90 2.39 8.87
C ASN A 237 -5.05 1.30 7.79
N PHE A 238 -6.29 1.01 7.44
CA PHE A 238 -6.65 -0.04 6.48
C PHE A 238 -6.02 0.20 5.10
N LYS A 239 -5.83 1.45 4.70
CA LYS A 239 -5.15 1.82 3.45
C LYS A 239 -3.69 1.31 3.43
N THR A 240 -2.99 1.40 4.55
CA THR A 240 -1.62 0.88 4.66
C THR A 240 -1.58 -0.64 4.57
N VAL A 241 -2.53 -1.34 5.22
CA VAL A 241 -2.66 -2.81 5.14
C VAL A 241 -2.95 -3.25 3.71
N LEU A 242 -3.87 -2.55 3.03
CA LEU A 242 -4.25 -2.85 1.65
C LEU A 242 -3.07 -2.68 0.68
N VAL A 243 -2.37 -1.54 0.75
CA VAL A 243 -1.31 -1.19 -0.20
C VAL A 243 -0.02 -1.96 0.06
N LYS A 244 0.35 -2.21 1.31
CA LYS A 244 1.59 -2.91 1.65
C LYS A 244 1.48 -4.43 1.58
N GLY A 245 0.39 -4.98 2.11
CA GLY A 245 0.23 -6.41 2.31
C GLY A 245 -0.64 -7.05 1.23
N LEU A 246 -1.93 -6.71 1.22
CA LEU A 246 -2.92 -7.42 0.41
C LEU A 246 -2.61 -7.39 -1.10
N LEU A 247 -2.36 -6.21 -1.68
CA LEU A 247 -2.16 -6.07 -3.13
C LEU A 247 -0.92 -6.86 -3.59
N TRP A 248 0.19 -6.71 -2.90
CA TRP A 248 1.44 -7.34 -3.30
C TRP A 248 1.46 -8.84 -3.04
N ALA A 249 0.84 -9.30 -1.94
CA ALA A 249 0.68 -10.73 -1.68
C ALA A 249 -0.24 -11.40 -2.71
N LEU A 250 -1.32 -10.73 -3.13
CA LEU A 250 -2.20 -11.19 -4.20
C LEU A 250 -1.44 -11.36 -5.52
N ILE A 251 -0.67 -10.34 -5.93
CA ILE A 251 0.15 -10.41 -7.14
C ILE A 251 1.16 -11.54 -7.02
N GLY A 252 1.83 -11.66 -5.86
CA GLY A 252 2.82 -12.71 -5.61
C GLY A 252 2.22 -14.12 -5.66
N ALA A 253 1.05 -14.33 -5.08
CA ALA A 253 0.34 -15.60 -5.11
C ALA A 253 -0.09 -15.97 -6.54
N PHE A 254 -0.66 -15.02 -7.28
CA PHE A 254 -1.08 -15.23 -8.67
C PHE A 254 0.10 -15.55 -9.58
N VAL A 255 1.19 -14.78 -9.51
CA VAL A 255 2.40 -15.02 -10.30
C VAL A 255 3.08 -16.32 -9.87
N GLY A 256 3.18 -16.55 -8.55
CA GLY A 256 3.79 -17.77 -8.00
C GLY A 256 3.05 -19.02 -8.46
N PHE A 257 1.73 -19.03 -8.41
CA PHE A 257 0.92 -20.12 -8.94
C PHE A 257 1.13 -20.29 -10.44
N GLY A 258 1.01 -19.23 -11.24
CA GLY A 258 1.21 -19.32 -12.69
C GLY A 258 2.59 -19.87 -13.07
N ILE A 259 3.64 -19.46 -12.36
CA ILE A 259 5.00 -19.99 -12.60
C ILE A 259 5.10 -21.45 -12.11
N SER A 260 4.49 -21.83 -10.98
CA SER A 260 4.52 -23.23 -10.52
C SER A 260 3.87 -24.17 -11.54
N GLU A 261 2.70 -23.80 -12.10
CA GLU A 261 2.04 -24.60 -13.13
C GLU A 261 2.86 -24.66 -14.45
N LEU A 262 3.52 -23.55 -14.85
CA LEU A 262 4.38 -23.53 -16.04
C LEU A 262 5.65 -24.36 -15.87
N THR A 263 6.14 -24.49 -14.64
CA THR A 263 7.38 -25.23 -14.32
C THR A 263 7.12 -26.63 -13.76
N ASP A 264 5.88 -27.03 -13.66
CA ASP A 264 5.46 -28.29 -13.05
C ASP A 264 6.19 -29.49 -13.68
N LYS A 265 6.22 -29.57 -14.99
CA LYS A 265 6.89 -30.66 -15.72
C LYS A 265 8.42 -30.69 -15.61
N ASN A 266 9.07 -29.62 -15.16
CA ASN A 266 10.53 -29.49 -15.21
C ASN A 266 11.18 -29.27 -13.85
N ILE A 267 10.53 -28.56 -12.93
CA ILE A 267 11.12 -28.09 -11.67
C ILE A 267 10.36 -28.60 -10.47
N THR A 268 9.04 -28.63 -10.53
CA THR A 268 8.17 -29.00 -9.39
C THR A 268 7.55 -30.39 -9.52
N SER A 269 7.83 -31.10 -10.62
CA SER A 269 7.37 -32.47 -10.85
C SER A 269 8.02 -33.48 -9.90
N ASP A 270 7.38 -34.61 -9.69
CA ASP A 270 7.94 -35.72 -8.94
C ASP A 270 9.19 -36.32 -9.62
N VAL A 271 9.28 -36.22 -10.95
CA VAL A 271 10.49 -36.56 -11.73
C VAL A 271 11.68 -35.68 -11.34
N ALA A 272 11.47 -34.39 -11.22
CA ALA A 272 12.51 -33.45 -10.77
C ALA A 272 12.87 -33.70 -9.30
N ALA A 273 11.87 -33.97 -8.47
CA ALA A 273 12.04 -34.31 -7.06
C ALA A 273 12.84 -35.60 -6.85
N ALA A 274 12.58 -36.63 -7.65
CA ALA A 274 13.33 -37.88 -7.61
C ALA A 274 14.84 -37.68 -7.89
N ARG A 275 15.15 -36.86 -8.92
CA ARG A 275 16.54 -36.49 -9.24
C ARG A 275 17.20 -35.68 -8.12
N LEU A 276 16.48 -34.70 -7.55
CA LEU A 276 17.01 -33.83 -6.51
C LEU A 276 17.21 -34.56 -5.17
N SER A 277 16.29 -35.43 -4.80
CA SER A 277 16.36 -36.20 -3.55
C SER A 277 17.36 -37.39 -3.61
N GLY A 278 17.95 -37.68 -4.78
CA GLY A 278 18.92 -38.73 -4.97
C GLY A 278 18.31 -40.10 -5.27
N HIS A 279 17.02 -40.16 -5.58
CA HIS A 279 16.27 -41.38 -5.94
C HIS A 279 16.07 -41.47 -7.45
N SER A 280 17.19 -41.45 -8.19
CA SER A 280 17.16 -41.49 -9.66
C SER A 280 16.56 -42.79 -10.23
N GLU A 281 16.56 -43.86 -9.46
CA GLU A 281 15.94 -45.14 -9.79
C GLU A 281 14.41 -45.07 -9.86
N LEU A 282 13.79 -44.08 -9.25
CA LEU A 282 12.34 -43.88 -9.28
C LEU A 282 11.90 -42.88 -10.39
N VAL A 283 12.84 -42.36 -11.20
CA VAL A 283 12.53 -41.37 -12.24
C VAL A 283 11.55 -41.95 -13.27
N ASP A 284 11.79 -43.17 -13.78
CA ASP A 284 10.94 -43.81 -14.77
C ASP A 284 9.54 -44.11 -14.23
N TYR A 285 9.45 -44.55 -12.94
CA TYR A 285 8.19 -44.72 -12.25
C TYR A 285 7.35 -43.44 -12.24
N PHE A 286 7.91 -42.31 -11.77
CA PHE A 286 7.18 -41.07 -11.71
C PHE A 286 6.89 -40.48 -13.08
N GLU A 287 7.77 -40.66 -14.08
CA GLU A 287 7.52 -40.24 -15.47
C GLU A 287 6.35 -41.01 -16.09
N TYR A 288 6.25 -42.31 -15.87
CA TYR A 288 5.12 -43.09 -16.36
C TYR A 288 3.82 -42.78 -15.59
N ARG A 289 3.89 -42.57 -14.26
CA ARG A 289 2.72 -42.13 -13.49
C ARG A 289 2.18 -40.80 -13.99
N GLU A 290 3.03 -39.80 -14.20
CA GLU A 290 2.60 -38.49 -14.77
C GLU A 290 1.90 -38.64 -16.14
N LYS A 291 2.39 -39.59 -16.99
CA LYS A 291 1.75 -39.88 -18.28
C LYS A 291 0.44 -40.62 -18.13
N ALA A 292 0.37 -41.57 -17.19
CA ALA A 292 -0.85 -42.29 -16.88
C ALA A 292 -1.93 -41.31 -16.37
N ASP A 293 -1.60 -40.52 -15.35
CA ASP A 293 -2.53 -39.53 -14.78
C ASP A 293 -3.03 -38.54 -15.85
N ALA A 294 -2.14 -38.03 -16.71
CA ALA A 294 -2.54 -37.12 -17.80
C ALA A 294 -3.43 -37.77 -18.87
N ALA A 295 -3.31 -39.08 -19.09
CA ALA A 295 -4.18 -39.83 -19.97
C ALA A 295 -5.55 -40.08 -19.31
N PHE A 296 -5.55 -40.43 -18.02
CA PHE A 296 -6.77 -40.62 -17.24
C PHE A 296 -7.59 -39.34 -17.17
N ASP A 297 -6.98 -38.19 -16.84
CA ASP A 297 -7.66 -36.90 -16.75
C ASP A 297 -8.41 -36.55 -18.03
N LYS A 298 -7.81 -36.78 -19.21
CA LYS A 298 -8.46 -36.50 -20.50
C LYS A 298 -9.69 -37.39 -20.73
N ALA A 299 -9.63 -38.66 -20.31
CA ALA A 299 -10.78 -39.55 -20.40
C ALA A 299 -11.85 -39.18 -19.36
N PHE A 300 -11.41 -38.78 -18.18
CA PHE A 300 -12.30 -38.44 -17.06
C PHE A 300 -13.06 -37.14 -17.31
N ASP A 301 -12.48 -36.15 -18.00
CA ASP A 301 -13.15 -34.92 -18.42
C ASP A 301 -14.42 -35.21 -19.26
N GLU A 302 -14.35 -36.22 -20.16
CA GLU A 302 -15.52 -36.66 -20.95
C GLU A 302 -16.56 -37.37 -20.08
N PHE A 303 -16.11 -38.21 -19.16
CA PHE A 303 -16.97 -38.90 -18.20
C PHE A 303 -17.67 -37.92 -17.26
N GLU A 304 -16.98 -36.94 -16.71
CA GLU A 304 -17.59 -35.90 -15.86
C GLU A 304 -18.64 -35.09 -16.61
N SER A 305 -18.35 -34.73 -17.86
CA SER A 305 -19.30 -34.05 -18.75
C SER A 305 -20.58 -34.89 -18.99
N TYR A 306 -20.41 -36.20 -19.13
CA TYR A 306 -21.54 -37.15 -19.21
C TYR A 306 -22.34 -37.19 -17.90
N CYS A 307 -21.66 -37.32 -16.75
CA CYS A 307 -22.31 -37.35 -15.44
C CYS A 307 -23.13 -36.08 -15.19
N LYS A 308 -22.56 -34.91 -15.50
CA LYS A 308 -23.22 -33.63 -15.35
C LYS A 308 -24.47 -33.50 -16.24
N LYS A 309 -24.40 -34.02 -17.46
CA LYS A 309 -25.54 -34.01 -18.40
C LYS A 309 -26.66 -34.95 -17.95
N GLU A 310 -26.35 -36.11 -17.44
CA GLU A 310 -27.29 -37.17 -17.04
C GLU A 310 -27.71 -37.08 -15.57
N GLY A 311 -27.19 -36.10 -14.81
CA GLY A 311 -27.47 -35.94 -13.37
C GLY A 311 -26.97 -37.13 -12.53
N LYS A 312 -25.84 -37.73 -12.93
CA LYS A 312 -25.20 -38.87 -12.24
C LYS A 312 -24.04 -38.38 -11.39
N ASP A 313 -23.70 -39.22 -10.41
CA ASP A 313 -22.53 -39.00 -9.57
C ASP A 313 -21.25 -39.48 -10.29
N SER A 314 -20.23 -38.64 -10.36
CA SER A 314 -18.93 -38.97 -10.95
C SER A 314 -18.14 -40.01 -10.14
N ASP A 315 -18.47 -40.20 -8.86
CA ASP A 315 -17.84 -41.20 -8.01
C ASP A 315 -18.48 -42.61 -8.18
N SER A 316 -19.53 -42.70 -9.02
CA SER A 316 -20.27 -43.94 -9.22
C SER A 316 -19.59 -44.88 -10.24
N THR A 317 -19.05 -45.98 -9.78
CA THR A 317 -18.48 -47.07 -10.61
C THR A 317 -19.48 -47.59 -11.64
N THR A 318 -20.79 -47.62 -11.30
CA THR A 318 -21.87 -47.97 -12.23
C THR A 318 -22.05 -46.92 -13.33
N ALA A 319 -21.96 -45.66 -13.00
CA ALA A 319 -22.02 -44.59 -13.98
C ALA A 319 -20.84 -44.64 -14.95
N PHE A 320 -19.63 -44.89 -14.43
CA PHE A 320 -18.40 -45.06 -15.22
C PHE A 320 -18.50 -46.25 -16.17
N SER A 321 -18.90 -47.43 -15.67
CA SER A 321 -19.09 -48.65 -16.48
C SER A 321 -20.11 -48.42 -17.58
N THR A 322 -21.23 -47.75 -17.30
CA THR A 322 -22.26 -47.43 -18.27
C THR A 322 -21.76 -46.47 -19.35
N TRP A 323 -21.04 -45.41 -18.94
CA TRP A 323 -20.44 -44.46 -19.86
C TRP A 323 -19.40 -45.16 -20.76
N TYR A 324 -18.44 -45.89 -20.19
CA TYR A 324 -17.39 -46.56 -20.95
C TYR A 324 -17.97 -47.51 -22.01
N SER A 325 -18.97 -48.32 -21.61
CA SER A 325 -19.51 -49.34 -22.51
C SER A 325 -20.39 -48.75 -23.63
N SER A 326 -21.13 -47.69 -23.36
CA SER A 326 -22.22 -47.23 -24.24
C SER A 326 -22.05 -45.83 -24.80
N VAL A 327 -21.29 -44.96 -24.17
CA VAL A 327 -21.25 -43.50 -24.45
C VAL A 327 -19.85 -43.02 -24.80
N ALA A 328 -18.83 -43.55 -24.13
CA ALA A 328 -17.45 -43.08 -24.27
C ALA A 328 -16.98 -43.05 -25.73
N SER A 329 -16.42 -41.92 -26.15
CA SER A 329 -15.85 -41.74 -27.47
C SER A 329 -14.69 -42.72 -27.72
N SER A 330 -14.33 -42.93 -28.98
CA SER A 330 -13.15 -43.73 -29.33
C SER A 330 -11.84 -43.06 -28.84
N GLU A 331 -11.86 -41.74 -28.72
CA GLU A 331 -10.74 -40.96 -28.21
C GLU A 331 -10.56 -41.14 -26.70
N ALA A 332 -11.65 -41.05 -25.92
CA ALA A 332 -11.62 -41.31 -24.49
C ALA A 332 -11.22 -42.77 -24.17
N LYS A 333 -11.68 -43.74 -24.97
CA LYS A 333 -11.22 -45.11 -24.84
C LYS A 333 -9.72 -45.25 -25.13
N GLY A 334 -9.21 -44.53 -26.14
CA GLY A 334 -7.79 -44.50 -26.44
C GLY A 334 -6.97 -43.93 -25.27
N TYR A 335 -7.48 -42.90 -24.61
CA TYR A 335 -6.81 -42.36 -23.41
C TYR A 335 -6.82 -43.34 -22.24
N LEU A 336 -7.86 -44.14 -22.05
CA LEU A 336 -7.89 -45.19 -21.04
C LEU A 336 -6.95 -46.35 -21.38
N ASP A 337 -6.77 -46.69 -22.67
CA ASP A 337 -5.78 -47.66 -23.11
C ASP A 337 -4.35 -47.13 -22.89
N ASP A 338 -4.10 -45.83 -23.15
CA ASP A 338 -2.84 -45.18 -22.83
C ASP A 338 -2.57 -45.17 -21.33
N TYR A 339 -3.60 -44.84 -20.51
CA TYR A 339 -3.51 -44.93 -19.05
C TYR A 339 -3.05 -46.32 -18.60
N SER A 340 -3.75 -47.38 -19.02
CA SER A 340 -3.39 -48.75 -18.66
C SER A 340 -1.94 -49.10 -19.08
N THR A 341 -1.54 -48.67 -20.30
CA THR A 341 -0.18 -48.90 -20.81
C THR A 341 0.89 -48.21 -19.99
N TYR A 342 0.64 -46.97 -19.56
CA TYR A 342 1.60 -46.21 -18.75
C TYR A 342 1.59 -46.65 -17.29
N ASP A 343 0.45 -47.06 -16.74
CA ASP A 343 0.30 -47.60 -15.41
C ASP A 343 1.10 -48.92 -15.28
N ASP A 344 0.93 -49.86 -16.24
CA ASP A 344 1.71 -51.10 -16.28
C ASP A 344 3.24 -50.83 -16.34
N LYS A 345 3.67 -49.82 -17.13
CA LYS A 345 5.09 -49.42 -17.19
C LYS A 345 5.59 -48.77 -15.91
N ALA A 346 4.74 -48.06 -15.20
CA ALA A 346 5.07 -47.49 -13.91
C ALA A 346 5.26 -48.61 -12.88
N ASP A 347 4.37 -49.58 -12.86
CA ASP A 347 4.47 -50.73 -11.98
C ASP A 347 5.72 -51.56 -12.26
N ASP A 348 6.06 -51.78 -13.53
CA ASP A 348 7.30 -52.49 -13.95
C ASP A 348 8.54 -51.71 -13.45
N ALA A 349 8.59 -50.37 -13.64
CA ALA A 349 9.69 -49.54 -13.18
C ALA A 349 9.81 -49.49 -11.66
N LEU A 350 8.68 -49.52 -10.94
CA LEU A 350 8.68 -49.63 -9.49
C LEU A 350 9.19 -50.97 -8.99
N TYR A 351 8.82 -52.07 -9.68
CA TYR A 351 9.28 -53.39 -9.38
C TYR A 351 10.79 -53.55 -9.64
N ASP A 352 11.30 -52.99 -10.73
CA ASP A 352 12.74 -52.98 -11.02
C ASP A 352 13.52 -52.24 -9.93
N ALA A 353 13.03 -51.06 -9.50
CA ALA A 353 13.62 -50.33 -8.38
C ALA A 353 13.57 -51.12 -7.09
N TYR A 354 12.45 -51.81 -6.80
CA TYR A 354 12.27 -52.67 -5.64
C TYR A 354 13.30 -53.79 -5.59
N SER A 355 13.48 -54.51 -6.72
CA SER A 355 14.39 -55.65 -6.80
C SER A 355 15.86 -55.23 -6.84
N ASP A 356 16.21 -54.25 -7.67
CA ASP A 356 17.59 -53.92 -7.98
C ASP A 356 18.25 -52.97 -6.97
N LYS A 357 17.46 -52.07 -6.39
CA LYS A 357 17.99 -51.02 -5.51
C LYS A 357 17.67 -51.21 -4.06
N TYR A 358 16.50 -51.78 -3.75
CA TYR A 358 16.02 -51.93 -2.38
C TYR A 358 16.06 -53.36 -1.88
N ASP A 359 16.65 -54.30 -2.66
CA ASP A 359 16.82 -55.72 -2.29
C ASP A 359 15.50 -56.39 -1.82
N GLY A 360 14.37 -55.99 -2.36
CA GLY A 360 13.05 -56.48 -1.97
C GLY A 360 12.54 -55.96 -0.63
N ASP A 361 13.04 -54.83 -0.14
CA ASP A 361 12.63 -54.21 1.11
C ASP A 361 11.54 -53.13 0.83
N GLU A 362 10.27 -53.51 1.11
CA GLU A 362 9.11 -52.61 0.89
C GLU A 362 9.15 -51.33 1.72
N ASP A 363 9.69 -51.41 2.95
CA ASP A 363 9.76 -50.24 3.83
C ASP A 363 10.74 -49.19 3.27
N LYS A 364 11.88 -49.64 2.74
CA LYS A 364 12.86 -48.74 2.10
C LYS A 364 12.34 -48.14 0.81
N LEU A 365 11.66 -48.93 -0.02
CA LEU A 365 11.01 -48.40 -1.23
C LEU A 365 9.94 -47.36 -0.88
N GLY A 366 9.07 -47.69 0.09
CA GLY A 366 8.02 -46.80 0.56
C GLY A 366 8.56 -45.46 1.08
N GLU A 367 9.66 -45.50 1.88
CA GLU A 367 10.29 -44.28 2.37
C GLU A 367 10.97 -43.48 1.24
N ALA A 368 11.52 -44.12 0.21
CA ALA A 368 12.09 -43.45 -0.95
C ALA A 368 11.01 -42.74 -1.76
N VAL A 369 9.89 -43.41 -2.08
CA VAL A 369 8.73 -42.82 -2.74
C VAL A 369 8.18 -41.64 -1.93
N ALA A 370 7.98 -41.81 -0.62
CA ALA A 370 7.52 -40.75 0.27
C ALA A 370 8.49 -39.55 0.30
N THR A 371 9.81 -39.81 0.23
CA THR A 371 10.83 -38.76 0.18
C THR A 371 10.75 -37.94 -1.12
N VAL A 372 10.52 -38.61 -2.25
CA VAL A 372 10.31 -37.92 -3.55
C VAL A 372 9.06 -37.04 -3.48
N THR A 373 7.93 -37.57 -3.04
CA THR A 373 6.67 -36.81 -2.92
C THR A 373 6.80 -35.60 -1.96
N ARG A 374 7.48 -35.77 -0.82
CA ARG A 374 7.80 -34.66 0.11
C ARG A 374 8.66 -33.60 -0.56
N THR A 375 9.61 -34.01 -1.37
CA THR A 375 10.52 -33.11 -2.10
C THR A 375 9.77 -32.37 -3.22
N GLY A 376 8.88 -33.01 -3.96
CA GLY A 376 8.01 -32.39 -4.96
C GLY A 376 7.14 -31.29 -4.34
N THR A 377 6.45 -31.63 -3.25
CA THR A 377 5.65 -30.63 -2.49
C THR A 377 6.52 -29.49 -1.94
N ALA A 378 7.75 -29.79 -1.52
CA ALA A 378 8.70 -28.78 -1.05
C ALA A 378 9.12 -27.80 -2.18
N LEU A 379 9.40 -28.32 -3.37
CA LEU A 379 9.75 -27.51 -4.55
C LEU A 379 8.59 -26.61 -4.96
N TRP A 380 7.40 -27.16 -5.05
CA TRP A 380 6.18 -26.42 -5.39
C TRP A 380 5.90 -25.30 -4.37
N SER A 381 5.95 -25.61 -3.07
CA SER A 381 5.76 -24.63 -1.99
C SER A 381 6.83 -23.55 -2.01
N ALA A 382 8.09 -23.91 -2.32
CA ALA A 382 9.20 -22.99 -2.42
C ALA A 382 9.00 -21.95 -3.52
N VAL A 383 8.53 -22.37 -4.70
CA VAL A 383 8.23 -21.46 -5.83
C VAL A 383 7.14 -20.47 -5.46
N ILE A 384 6.03 -20.93 -4.89
CA ILE A 384 4.93 -20.05 -4.48
C ILE A 384 5.38 -19.08 -3.39
N ALA A 385 6.06 -19.58 -2.35
CA ALA A 385 6.57 -18.76 -1.26
C ALA A 385 7.57 -17.69 -1.74
N LEU A 386 8.47 -18.07 -2.69
CA LEU A 386 9.42 -17.13 -3.32
C LEU A 386 8.71 -15.93 -3.91
N PHE A 387 7.67 -16.15 -4.72
CA PHE A 387 6.98 -15.04 -5.39
C PHE A 387 6.14 -14.21 -4.42
N ILE A 388 5.48 -14.83 -3.44
CA ILE A 388 4.77 -14.07 -2.39
C ILE A 388 5.77 -13.19 -1.62
N GLY A 389 6.91 -13.73 -1.19
CA GLY A 389 7.95 -13.00 -0.48
C GLY A 389 8.61 -11.91 -1.32
N LEU A 390 8.88 -12.20 -2.61
CA LEU A 390 9.41 -11.24 -3.59
C LEU A 390 8.51 -10.00 -3.71
N PHE A 391 7.23 -10.22 -3.97
CA PHE A 391 6.29 -9.13 -4.19
C PHE A 391 5.97 -8.38 -2.91
N LEU A 392 5.87 -9.03 -1.75
CA LEU A 392 5.76 -8.34 -0.46
C LEU A 392 6.99 -7.47 -0.18
N GLY A 393 8.19 -7.94 -0.53
CA GLY A 393 9.43 -7.16 -0.45
C GLY A 393 9.42 -5.94 -1.39
N ILE A 394 8.97 -6.11 -2.64
CA ILE A 394 8.76 -4.99 -3.59
C ILE A 394 7.78 -3.98 -3.00
N GLY A 395 6.65 -4.44 -2.50
CA GLY A 395 5.60 -3.59 -1.91
C GLY A 395 6.11 -2.74 -0.75
N GLU A 396 6.93 -3.33 0.12
CA GLU A 396 7.59 -2.61 1.21
C GLU A 396 8.53 -1.52 0.68
N GLY A 397 9.37 -1.84 -0.31
CA GLY A 397 10.30 -0.88 -0.91
C GLY A 397 9.59 0.26 -1.64
N VAL A 398 8.55 -0.05 -2.41
CA VAL A 398 7.70 0.94 -3.10
C VAL A 398 7.00 1.86 -2.09
N TYR A 399 6.51 1.31 -0.98
CA TYR A 399 5.90 2.11 0.08
C TYR A 399 6.87 3.14 0.67
N TYR A 400 8.15 2.76 0.86
CA TYR A 400 9.19 3.68 1.34
C TYR A 400 9.81 4.55 0.25
N GLY A 401 9.37 4.44 -1.00
CA GLY A 401 9.69 5.37 -2.09
C GLY A 401 11.12 5.25 -2.64
N SER A 402 11.80 4.11 -2.50
CA SER A 402 13.15 3.91 -3.01
C SER A 402 13.26 2.66 -3.88
N LYS A 403 13.70 2.82 -5.14
CA LYS A 403 13.94 1.69 -6.06
C LYS A 403 15.01 0.73 -5.53
N GLU A 404 16.10 1.26 -4.95
CA GLU A 404 17.16 0.44 -4.36
C GLU A 404 16.65 -0.42 -3.20
N LYS A 405 15.79 0.17 -2.34
CA LYS A 405 15.14 -0.59 -1.26
C LYS A 405 14.16 -1.62 -1.80
N ALA A 406 13.42 -1.31 -2.85
CA ALA A 406 12.51 -2.27 -3.47
C ALA A 406 13.27 -3.51 -3.95
N VAL A 407 14.40 -3.34 -4.65
CA VAL A 407 15.25 -4.45 -5.09
C VAL A 407 15.84 -5.21 -3.89
N LYS A 408 16.42 -4.51 -2.91
CA LYS A 408 16.99 -5.15 -1.72
C LYS A 408 15.96 -5.95 -0.94
N TYR A 409 14.79 -5.39 -0.71
CA TYR A 409 13.73 -6.04 0.06
C TYR A 409 13.08 -7.19 -0.72
N ALA A 410 12.97 -7.06 -2.04
CA ALA A 410 12.56 -8.13 -2.93
C ALA A 410 13.49 -9.34 -2.84
N LEU A 411 14.81 -9.12 -2.91
CA LEU A 411 15.81 -10.19 -2.82
C LEU A 411 15.80 -10.88 -1.45
N ILE A 412 15.69 -10.10 -0.35
CA ILE A 412 15.57 -10.67 1.00
C ILE A 412 14.26 -11.47 1.11
N GLY A 413 13.14 -10.88 0.68
CA GLY A 413 11.84 -11.54 0.69
C GLY A 413 11.84 -12.84 -0.10
N ALA A 414 12.36 -12.82 -1.33
CA ALA A 414 12.45 -13.99 -2.18
C ALA A 414 13.35 -15.09 -1.60
N GLY A 415 14.59 -14.75 -1.21
CA GLY A 415 15.56 -15.73 -0.74
C GLY A 415 15.14 -16.44 0.56
N VAL A 416 14.66 -15.66 1.54
CA VAL A 416 14.19 -16.23 2.81
C VAL A 416 12.92 -17.04 2.61
N SER A 417 11.95 -16.52 1.82
CA SER A 417 10.70 -17.25 1.57
C SER A 417 10.92 -18.51 0.74
N LEU A 418 11.85 -18.53 -0.23
CA LEU A 418 12.23 -19.73 -0.96
C LEU A 418 12.72 -20.83 -0.02
N ALA A 419 13.71 -20.51 0.84
CA ALA A 419 14.31 -21.49 1.74
C ALA A 419 13.29 -22.04 2.76
N ILE A 420 12.49 -21.16 3.37
CA ILE A 420 11.49 -21.56 4.35
C ILE A 420 10.30 -22.23 3.66
N GLY A 421 9.92 -21.80 2.45
CA GLY A 421 8.90 -22.43 1.63
C GLY A 421 9.24 -23.91 1.33
N PHE A 422 10.49 -24.17 0.98
CA PHE A 422 10.98 -25.54 0.78
C PHE A 422 10.85 -26.39 2.05
N VAL A 423 11.38 -25.90 3.17
CA VAL A 423 11.33 -26.63 4.45
C VAL A 423 9.87 -26.84 4.89
N SER A 424 9.02 -25.82 4.75
CA SER A 424 7.62 -25.94 5.17
C SER A 424 6.82 -26.90 4.29
N GLY A 425 7.06 -26.92 2.98
CA GLY A 425 6.40 -27.86 2.07
C GLY A 425 6.78 -29.30 2.40
N TYR A 426 8.07 -29.56 2.63
CA TYR A 426 8.54 -30.88 3.05
C TYR A 426 7.89 -31.33 4.36
N LEU A 427 7.88 -30.48 5.39
CA LEU A 427 7.25 -30.79 6.68
C LEU A 427 5.73 -30.92 6.56
N ALA A 428 5.09 -30.11 5.74
CA ALA A 428 3.65 -30.17 5.52
C ALA A 428 3.25 -31.53 4.92
N GLN A 429 3.98 -32.00 3.90
CA GLN A 429 3.73 -33.30 3.28
C GLN A 429 4.03 -34.45 4.23
N TRP A 430 5.11 -34.34 5.01
CA TRP A 430 5.44 -35.33 6.03
C TRP A 430 4.34 -35.45 7.09
N MET A 431 3.81 -34.32 7.56
CA MET A 431 2.67 -34.30 8.49
C MET A 431 1.40 -34.86 7.85
N TYR A 432 1.14 -34.47 6.60
CA TYR A 432 -0.04 -34.93 5.86
C TYR A 432 -0.03 -36.46 5.72
N SER A 433 1.06 -37.02 5.22
CA SER A 433 1.21 -38.49 5.07
C SER A 433 1.19 -39.23 6.39
N GLY A 434 1.73 -38.65 7.48
CA GLY A 434 1.84 -39.33 8.77
C GLY A 434 0.61 -39.20 9.69
N LEU A 435 -0.23 -38.17 9.50
CA LEU A 435 -1.40 -37.91 10.35
C LEU A 435 -2.72 -38.36 9.72
N LEU A 436 -2.74 -38.51 8.41
CA LEU A 436 -3.92 -38.91 7.68
C LEU A 436 -3.83 -40.39 7.36
N GLY A 437 -4.80 -41.16 7.84
CA GLY A 437 -5.01 -42.56 7.40
C GLY A 437 -5.61 -42.60 5.99
N ASP A 438 -5.93 -43.80 5.52
CA ASP A 438 -6.36 -44.05 4.14
C ASP A 438 -7.69 -43.38 3.73
N ASP A 439 -8.53 -42.96 4.70
CA ASP A 439 -9.78 -42.23 4.44
C ASP A 439 -10.04 -41.17 5.54
N PRO A 440 -9.32 -40.06 5.52
CA PRO A 440 -9.50 -39.01 6.53
C PRO A 440 -10.79 -38.24 6.34
N ALA A 441 -11.51 -37.96 7.43
CA ALA A 441 -12.62 -37.04 7.41
C ALA A 441 -12.18 -35.68 6.85
N ASP A 442 -13.00 -35.08 6.00
CA ASP A 442 -12.76 -33.80 5.31
C ASP A 442 -12.21 -32.70 6.23
N PHE A 443 -12.77 -32.59 7.43
CA PHE A 443 -12.31 -31.62 8.43
C PHE A 443 -10.88 -31.88 8.88
N THR A 444 -10.52 -33.17 9.11
CA THR A 444 -9.17 -33.57 9.53
C THR A 444 -8.16 -33.25 8.44
N ALA A 445 -8.47 -33.60 7.19
CA ALA A 445 -7.62 -33.30 6.04
C ALA A 445 -7.42 -31.78 5.86
N ALA A 446 -8.50 -30.99 5.94
CA ALA A 446 -8.44 -29.52 5.87
C ALA A 446 -7.61 -28.93 7.02
N PHE A 447 -7.77 -29.44 8.24
CA PHE A 447 -7.04 -28.97 9.42
C PHE A 447 -5.54 -29.26 9.32
N VAL A 448 -5.16 -30.49 8.96
CA VAL A 448 -3.75 -30.89 8.81
C VAL A 448 -3.09 -30.09 7.68
N ARG A 449 -3.78 -29.89 6.56
CA ARG A 449 -3.31 -29.02 5.48
C ARG A 449 -3.13 -27.58 5.94
N GLY A 450 -4.09 -27.04 6.71
CA GLY A 450 -3.98 -25.73 7.34
C GLY A 450 -2.74 -25.59 8.22
N LEU A 451 -2.41 -26.60 9.02
CA LEU A 451 -1.19 -26.63 9.84
C LEU A 451 0.09 -26.63 9.00
N GLY A 452 0.15 -27.43 7.94
CA GLY A 452 1.29 -27.46 7.03
C GLY A 452 1.53 -26.09 6.37
N TRP A 453 0.47 -25.48 5.89
CA TRP A 453 0.56 -24.15 5.25
C TRP A 453 0.85 -23.02 6.25
N ALA A 454 0.44 -23.18 7.51
CA ALA A 454 0.80 -22.24 8.57
C ALA A 454 2.31 -22.09 8.74
N ILE A 455 3.08 -23.18 8.59
CA ILE A 455 4.55 -23.15 8.65
C ILE A 455 5.12 -22.31 7.49
N MET A 456 4.59 -22.46 6.27
CA MET A 456 4.98 -21.64 5.11
C MET A 456 4.67 -20.16 5.35
N GLY A 457 3.46 -19.86 5.83
CA GLY A 457 3.05 -18.48 6.14
C GLY A 457 3.89 -17.85 7.24
N LEU A 458 4.27 -18.61 8.28
CA LEU A 458 5.20 -18.18 9.32
C LEU A 458 6.53 -17.75 8.69
N GLY A 459 7.05 -18.54 7.76
CA GLY A 459 8.29 -18.26 7.05
C GLY A 459 8.23 -16.99 6.18
N ILE A 460 7.15 -16.82 5.43
CA ILE A 460 6.91 -15.59 4.65
C ILE A 460 6.84 -14.37 5.59
N GLY A 461 6.17 -14.50 6.73
CA GLY A 461 6.11 -13.45 7.75
C GLY A 461 7.48 -13.12 8.35
N VAL A 462 8.34 -14.14 8.61
CA VAL A 462 9.74 -13.93 9.01
C VAL A 462 10.50 -13.16 7.94
N ALA A 463 10.36 -13.53 6.65
CA ALA A 463 11.02 -12.85 5.55
C ALA A 463 10.67 -11.36 5.51
N VAL A 464 9.38 -11.03 5.61
CA VAL A 464 8.90 -9.63 5.66
C VAL A 464 9.40 -8.91 6.91
N GLY A 465 9.43 -9.59 8.06
CA GLY A 465 9.98 -9.07 9.32
C GLY A 465 11.46 -8.73 9.23
N LEU A 466 12.26 -9.57 8.55
CA LEU A 466 13.70 -9.39 8.35
C LEU A 466 14.09 -8.24 7.42
N ILE A 467 13.18 -7.76 6.60
CA ILE A 467 13.40 -6.57 5.77
C ILE A 467 13.88 -5.38 6.63
N LYS A 468 13.32 -5.24 7.82
CA LYS A 468 13.75 -4.29 8.85
C LYS A 468 13.74 -5.03 10.20
N PRO A 469 14.89 -5.57 10.61
CA PRO A 469 14.95 -6.53 11.72
C PRO A 469 14.70 -5.84 13.07
N GLU A 470 13.46 -5.87 13.50
CA GLU A 470 13.02 -5.50 14.84
C GLU A 470 12.26 -6.68 15.45
N LYS A 471 12.63 -7.10 16.66
CA LYS A 471 12.09 -8.32 17.30
C LYS A 471 10.55 -8.36 17.31
N LYS A 472 9.91 -7.24 17.66
CA LYS A 472 8.44 -7.14 17.68
C LYS A 472 7.86 -7.26 16.27
N ARG A 473 8.47 -6.61 15.28
CA ARG A 473 8.01 -6.66 13.89
C ARG A 473 8.11 -8.08 13.33
N ILE A 474 9.27 -8.73 13.52
CA ILE A 474 9.46 -10.13 13.09
C ILE A 474 8.38 -11.02 13.71
N LEU A 475 8.19 -10.95 15.03
CA LEU A 475 7.19 -11.75 15.73
C LEU A 475 5.77 -11.54 15.18
N PHE A 476 5.34 -10.28 15.04
CA PHE A 476 3.99 -9.98 14.59
C PHE A 476 3.77 -10.31 13.11
N CYS A 477 4.76 -10.05 12.23
CA CYS A 477 4.66 -10.47 10.83
C CYS A 477 4.60 -11.98 10.70
N SER A 478 5.40 -12.71 11.49
CA SER A 478 5.39 -14.19 11.51
C SER A 478 4.04 -14.75 11.97
N LEU A 479 3.47 -14.20 13.05
CA LEU A 479 2.14 -14.61 13.52
C LEU A 479 1.05 -14.29 12.49
N GLY A 480 1.16 -13.14 11.80
CA GLY A 480 0.22 -12.75 10.75
C GLY A 480 0.26 -13.70 9.55
N GLY A 481 1.45 -14.05 9.12
CA GLY A 481 1.66 -15.02 8.07
C GLY A 481 1.14 -16.41 8.45
N LEU A 482 1.47 -16.87 9.65
CA LEU A 482 1.00 -18.16 10.18
C LEU A 482 -0.53 -18.25 10.18
N VAL A 483 -1.21 -17.28 10.78
CA VAL A 483 -2.69 -17.30 10.87
C VAL A 483 -3.31 -17.18 9.47
N GLY A 484 -2.80 -16.29 8.62
CA GLY A 484 -3.30 -16.11 7.27
C GLY A 484 -3.18 -17.38 6.42
N ALA A 485 -2.02 -18.04 6.46
CA ALA A 485 -1.78 -19.29 5.74
C ALA A 485 -2.55 -20.48 6.32
N PHE A 486 -2.70 -20.55 7.65
CA PHE A 486 -3.55 -21.57 8.27
C PHE A 486 -4.98 -21.51 7.73
N VAL A 487 -5.59 -20.31 7.77
CA VAL A 487 -6.96 -20.14 7.29
C VAL A 487 -7.06 -20.42 5.79
N GLY A 488 -6.08 -19.95 4.98
CA GLY A 488 -6.03 -20.24 3.55
C GLY A 488 -5.92 -21.72 3.24
N GLY A 489 -5.03 -22.44 3.93
CA GLY A 489 -4.84 -23.88 3.77
C GLY A 489 -6.04 -24.71 4.24
N PHE A 490 -6.68 -24.27 5.32
CA PHE A 490 -7.92 -24.90 5.80
C PHE A 490 -9.05 -24.75 4.77
N LEU A 491 -9.20 -23.56 4.16
CA LEU A 491 -10.23 -23.32 3.16
C LEU A 491 -9.96 -24.00 1.81
N PHE A 492 -8.71 -24.36 1.53
CA PHE A 492 -8.30 -24.96 0.25
C PHE A 492 -9.16 -26.16 -0.15
N ASN A 493 -9.37 -27.14 0.75
CA ASN A 493 -10.17 -28.33 0.46
C ASN A 493 -11.62 -28.00 0.10
N TYR A 494 -12.17 -26.98 0.75
CA TYR A 494 -13.55 -26.55 0.46
C TYR A 494 -13.68 -25.81 -0.87
N VAL A 495 -12.65 -25.06 -1.25
CA VAL A 495 -12.60 -24.38 -2.56
C VAL A 495 -12.49 -25.39 -3.68
N CYS A 496 -11.65 -26.43 -3.53
CA CYS A 496 -11.50 -27.49 -4.52
C CYS A 496 -12.78 -28.32 -4.71
N LYS A 497 -13.61 -28.46 -3.69
CA LYS A 497 -14.92 -29.13 -3.80
C LYS A 497 -15.99 -28.30 -4.56
N VAL A 498 -15.85 -26.97 -4.56
CA VAL A 498 -16.84 -26.08 -5.18
C VAL A 498 -16.51 -25.78 -6.64
N ILE A 499 -15.23 -25.79 -6.99
CA ILE A 499 -14.76 -25.45 -8.34
C ILE A 499 -14.36 -26.74 -9.05
N PRO A 500 -15.07 -27.14 -10.14
CA PRO A 500 -14.86 -28.43 -10.80
C PRO A 500 -13.49 -28.58 -11.49
N ASN A 501 -12.89 -27.48 -11.93
CA ASN A 501 -11.59 -27.53 -12.62
C ASN A 501 -10.46 -27.40 -11.60
N ASP A 502 -9.64 -28.43 -11.46
CA ASP A 502 -8.59 -28.53 -10.45
C ASP A 502 -7.54 -27.44 -10.52
N VAL A 503 -7.08 -27.06 -11.71
CA VAL A 503 -6.10 -26.00 -11.89
C VAL A 503 -6.67 -24.65 -11.42
N VAL A 504 -7.92 -24.37 -11.81
CA VAL A 504 -8.61 -23.15 -11.38
C VAL A 504 -8.87 -23.17 -9.88
N ALA A 505 -9.29 -24.30 -9.32
CA ALA A 505 -9.54 -24.48 -7.89
C ALA A 505 -8.28 -24.22 -7.07
N ARG A 506 -7.15 -24.85 -7.46
CA ARG A 506 -5.83 -24.63 -6.85
C ARG A 506 -5.40 -23.16 -6.94
N GLY A 507 -5.55 -22.56 -8.12
CA GLY A 507 -5.22 -21.15 -8.35
C GLY A 507 -6.00 -20.20 -7.46
N VAL A 508 -7.34 -20.38 -7.38
CA VAL A 508 -8.22 -19.58 -6.52
C VAL A 508 -7.85 -19.76 -5.06
N ALA A 509 -7.61 -20.98 -4.61
CA ALA A 509 -7.25 -21.27 -3.22
C ALA A 509 -5.90 -20.65 -2.82
N ILE A 510 -4.89 -20.70 -3.70
CA ILE A 510 -3.58 -20.07 -3.47
C ILE A 510 -3.70 -18.55 -3.43
N VAL A 511 -4.51 -17.96 -4.31
CA VAL A 511 -4.76 -16.51 -4.30
C VAL A 511 -5.45 -16.10 -2.99
N ILE A 512 -6.45 -16.85 -2.53
CA ILE A 512 -7.11 -16.62 -1.22
C ILE A 512 -6.09 -16.70 -0.09
N MET A 513 -5.23 -17.72 -0.09
CA MET A 513 -4.14 -17.87 0.90
C MET A 513 -3.19 -16.66 0.87
N GLY A 514 -2.74 -16.25 -0.31
CA GLY A 514 -1.87 -15.08 -0.47
C GLY A 514 -2.50 -13.80 0.09
N ILE A 515 -3.79 -13.58 -0.21
CA ILE A 515 -4.57 -12.48 0.36
C ILE A 515 -4.57 -12.51 1.89
N LEU A 516 -4.87 -13.67 2.46
CA LEU A 516 -4.95 -13.86 3.92
C LEU A 516 -3.59 -13.67 4.60
N ILE A 517 -2.50 -14.16 3.99
CA ILE A 517 -1.13 -13.89 4.45
C ILE A 517 -0.85 -12.38 4.42
N GLY A 518 -1.13 -11.72 3.30
CA GLY A 518 -0.91 -10.28 3.14
C GLY A 518 -1.68 -9.43 4.14
N VAL A 519 -2.96 -9.77 4.36
CA VAL A 519 -3.81 -9.13 5.37
C VAL A 519 -3.28 -9.41 6.78
N GLY A 520 -2.96 -10.65 7.10
CA GLY A 520 -2.44 -11.05 8.41
C GLY A 520 -1.15 -10.32 8.76
N VAL A 521 -0.17 -10.33 7.85
CA VAL A 521 1.10 -9.59 8.00
C VAL A 521 0.84 -8.09 8.15
N GLY A 522 0.02 -7.50 7.29
CA GLY A 522 -0.28 -6.07 7.32
C GLY A 522 -1.02 -5.63 8.58
N LEU A 523 -1.99 -6.40 9.06
CA LEU A 523 -2.73 -6.11 10.29
C LEU A 523 -1.82 -6.19 11.52
N LEU A 524 -1.07 -7.28 11.66
CA LEU A 524 -0.24 -7.48 12.84
C LEU A 524 0.97 -6.54 12.87
N GLU A 525 1.50 -6.12 11.70
CA GLU A 525 2.48 -5.03 11.64
C GLU A 525 1.94 -3.73 12.28
N GLN A 526 0.66 -3.41 12.11
CA GLN A 526 0.04 -2.25 12.77
C GLN A 526 0.03 -2.38 14.29
N PHE A 527 -0.12 -3.59 14.83
CA PHE A 527 -0.03 -3.83 16.27
C PHE A 527 1.41 -3.75 16.80
N ALA A 528 2.41 -4.02 15.96
CA ALA A 528 3.82 -3.92 16.33
C ALA A 528 4.33 -2.47 16.48
N LYS A 529 3.60 -1.48 15.94
CA LYS A 529 3.99 -0.06 16.01
C LYS A 529 4.17 0.38 17.47
N ALA A 530 5.38 0.79 17.83
CA ALA A 530 5.66 1.46 19.10
C ALA A 530 5.62 2.98 18.92
N ALA A 531 6.20 3.50 17.83
CA ALA A 531 6.16 4.89 17.43
C ALA A 531 6.08 5.01 15.89
N TRP A 532 5.47 6.08 15.41
CA TRP A 532 5.36 6.36 13.97
C TRP A 532 5.28 7.85 13.68
N LEU A 533 5.67 8.22 12.46
CA LEU A 533 5.51 9.56 11.91
C LEU A 533 4.37 9.55 10.90
N LYS A 534 3.38 10.40 11.08
CA LYS A 534 2.31 10.63 10.12
C LYS A 534 2.60 11.90 9.33
N VAL A 535 2.68 11.83 8.02
CA VAL A 535 2.80 13.00 7.16
C VAL A 535 1.45 13.70 7.10
N ILE A 536 1.38 14.91 7.58
CA ILE A 536 0.16 15.75 7.58
C ILE A 536 0.21 16.83 6.50
N ARG A 537 1.39 17.05 5.91
CA ARG A 537 1.58 18.00 4.82
C ARG A 537 2.78 17.60 3.97
N GLY A 538 2.69 17.82 2.65
CA GLY A 538 3.72 17.56 1.66
C GLY A 538 3.30 16.46 0.68
N GLU A 539 4.18 16.11 -0.26
CA GLU A 539 3.95 15.12 -1.34
C GLU A 539 3.55 13.70 -0.87
N PHE A 540 3.80 13.40 0.39
CA PHE A 540 3.50 12.09 0.98
C PHE A 540 2.41 12.18 2.04
N GLU A 541 1.54 13.18 1.97
CA GLU A 541 0.45 13.38 2.92
C GLU A 541 -0.40 12.12 3.12
N GLY A 542 -0.75 11.85 4.38
CA GLY A 542 -1.48 10.66 4.80
C GLY A 542 -0.61 9.40 4.97
N LYS A 543 0.67 9.39 4.55
CA LYS A 543 1.57 8.26 4.81
C LYS A 543 1.99 8.20 6.28
N GLU A 544 2.15 6.98 6.76
CA GLU A 544 2.69 6.70 8.09
C GLU A 544 3.98 5.91 7.98
N TYR A 545 5.03 6.42 8.58
CA TYR A 545 6.34 5.77 8.64
C TYR A 545 6.63 5.28 10.04
N LEU A 546 7.03 4.03 10.18
CA LEU A 546 7.44 3.46 11.46
C LEU A 546 8.76 4.09 11.94
N VAL A 547 8.81 4.43 13.22
CA VAL A 547 10.05 4.81 13.91
C VAL A 547 10.57 3.58 14.65
N PHE A 548 11.81 3.21 14.34
CA PHE A 548 12.43 1.99 14.85
C PHE A 548 13.21 2.24 16.14
N ALA A 549 13.47 1.17 16.89
CA ALA A 549 14.31 1.24 18.10
C ALA A 549 15.78 1.62 17.80
N GLY A 550 16.26 1.37 16.56
CA GLY A 550 17.53 1.88 16.06
C GLY A 550 17.41 3.30 15.51
N THR A 551 18.39 3.70 14.69
CA THR A 551 18.36 5.01 14.02
C THR A 551 17.34 4.99 12.88
N THR A 552 16.39 5.91 12.93
CA THR A 552 15.47 6.23 11.84
C THR A 552 15.93 7.50 11.16
N SER A 553 16.65 7.38 10.05
CA SER A 553 17.16 8.51 9.28
C SER A 553 16.11 9.05 8.31
N ILE A 554 16.03 10.37 8.17
CA ILE A 554 15.09 11.08 7.29
C ILE A 554 15.88 12.00 6.36
N GLY A 555 15.60 11.93 5.07
CA GLY A 555 16.25 12.77 4.06
C GLY A 555 15.68 12.51 2.66
N ASN A 556 16.19 13.22 1.65
CA ASN A 556 15.76 13.03 0.27
C ASN A 556 16.55 11.93 -0.47
N ASN A 557 17.69 11.47 0.05
CA ASN A 557 18.49 10.39 -0.53
C ASN A 557 17.87 9.01 -0.22
N GLY A 558 17.88 8.10 -1.19
CA GLY A 558 17.35 6.73 -1.09
C GLY A 558 17.96 5.89 0.04
N LYS A 559 19.15 6.25 0.56
CA LYS A 559 19.82 5.55 1.67
C LYS A 559 19.13 5.75 3.03
N ASN A 560 18.36 6.85 3.22
CA ASN A 560 17.68 7.11 4.49
C ASN A 560 16.57 6.09 4.77
N THR A 561 16.22 5.91 6.05
CA THR A 561 15.10 5.07 6.46
C THR A 561 13.80 5.59 5.90
N ILE A 562 13.54 6.89 6.05
CA ILE A 562 12.39 7.61 5.49
C ILE A 562 12.91 8.52 4.39
N VAL A 563 12.41 8.32 3.16
CA VAL A 563 12.87 9.07 1.99
C VAL A 563 11.79 10.02 1.53
N LEU A 564 12.07 11.31 1.62
CA LEU A 564 11.20 12.40 1.15
C LEU A 564 11.72 12.94 -0.20
N PHE A 565 11.91 12.04 -1.19
CA PHE A 565 12.64 12.30 -2.45
C PHE A 565 12.01 13.37 -3.35
N LYS A 566 10.75 13.69 -3.17
CA LYS A 566 10.06 14.73 -3.95
C LYS A 566 10.20 16.13 -3.33
N ASP A 567 10.63 16.22 -2.09
CA ASP A 567 10.83 17.49 -1.39
C ASP A 567 12.28 17.96 -1.56
N LYS A 568 12.49 18.89 -2.48
CA LYS A 568 13.82 19.42 -2.82
C LYS A 568 14.48 20.22 -1.68
N LEU A 569 13.68 20.70 -0.71
CA LEU A 569 14.19 21.43 0.44
C LEU A 569 14.64 20.50 1.58
N VAL A 570 14.40 19.20 1.45
CA VAL A 570 14.91 18.19 2.38
C VAL A 570 16.33 17.82 1.98
N GLY A 571 17.28 17.96 2.89
CA GLY A 571 18.68 17.58 2.64
C GLY A 571 18.86 16.08 2.40
N PRO A 572 20.00 15.67 1.81
CA PRO A 572 20.29 14.25 1.53
C PRO A 572 20.18 13.35 2.77
N HIS A 573 20.64 13.83 3.91
CA HIS A 573 20.47 13.27 5.25
C HIS A 573 20.10 14.44 6.16
N HIS A 574 18.80 14.59 6.47
CA HIS A 574 18.30 15.80 7.10
C HIS A 574 18.28 15.73 8.62
N CYS A 575 17.71 14.66 9.16
CA CYS A 575 17.68 14.42 10.61
C CYS A 575 17.58 12.93 10.92
N ASP A 576 17.95 12.58 12.15
CA ASP A 576 17.85 11.25 12.71
C ASP A 576 16.92 11.22 13.91
N ILE A 577 16.15 10.14 14.05
CA ILE A 577 15.41 9.82 15.27
C ILE A 577 15.98 8.55 15.86
N THR A 578 16.46 8.62 17.10
CA THR A 578 17.03 7.50 17.84
C THR A 578 16.25 7.24 19.12
N LEU A 579 16.19 5.99 19.56
CA LEU A 579 15.64 5.63 20.86
C LEU A 579 16.76 5.64 21.89
N ASP A 580 16.68 6.58 22.83
CA ASP A 580 17.62 6.72 23.97
C ASP A 580 16.87 6.34 25.26
N GLY A 581 17.16 5.15 25.76
CA GLY A 581 16.37 4.53 26.84
C GLY A 581 14.89 4.31 26.44
N SER A 582 13.99 5.08 27.02
CA SER A 582 12.55 5.06 26.69
C SER A 582 12.10 6.28 25.86
N LYS A 583 13.01 7.17 25.48
CA LYS A 583 12.69 8.45 24.83
C LYS A 583 13.19 8.46 23.39
N TYR A 584 12.33 8.92 22.50
CA TYR A 584 12.74 9.17 21.12
C TYR A 584 13.39 10.55 21.02
N VAL A 585 14.58 10.60 20.48
CA VAL A 585 15.38 11.82 20.34
C VAL A 585 15.60 12.11 18.87
N LEU A 586 15.12 13.27 18.42
CA LEU A 586 15.40 13.80 17.10
C LEU A 586 16.71 14.61 17.15
N THR A 587 17.59 14.39 16.19
CA THR A 587 18.86 15.12 16.00
C THR A 587 18.92 15.64 14.58
N ASP A 588 19.09 16.94 14.42
CA ASP A 588 19.29 17.61 13.13
C ASP A 588 20.70 17.33 12.61
N CYS A 589 20.86 17.01 11.31
CA CYS A 589 22.14 16.67 10.70
C CYS A 589 22.87 17.88 10.09
N GLY A 590 22.46 19.10 10.47
CA GLY A 590 23.17 20.33 10.07
C GLY A 590 22.84 20.82 8.66
N THR A 591 21.70 20.43 8.10
CA THR A 591 21.28 20.89 6.77
C THR A 591 20.93 22.39 6.77
N PRO A 592 21.06 23.10 5.64
CA PRO A 592 20.74 24.54 5.54
C PRO A 592 19.30 24.86 5.98
N MET A 593 18.36 23.97 5.65
CA MET A 593 16.94 24.09 6.02
C MET A 593 16.65 23.36 7.33
N ARG A 594 17.33 23.71 8.39
CA ARG A 594 17.21 23.15 9.74
C ARG A 594 15.88 22.51 10.08
N THR A 595 15.91 21.40 10.80
CA THR A 595 14.69 20.75 11.34
C THR A 595 13.98 21.65 12.33
N ILE A 596 12.66 21.76 12.17
CA ILE A 596 11.81 22.58 13.04
C ILE A 596 10.84 21.65 13.78
N VAL A 597 10.80 21.75 15.11
CA VAL A 597 9.84 21.00 15.94
C VAL A 597 8.95 22.02 16.66
N ASN A 598 7.63 21.90 16.47
CA ASN A 598 6.61 22.79 17.06
C ASN A 598 6.94 24.30 16.85
N GLY A 599 7.41 24.66 15.65
CA GLY A 599 7.74 26.03 15.27
C GLY A 599 9.14 26.50 15.67
N GLN A 600 9.93 25.70 16.38
CA GLN A 600 11.29 26.06 16.82
C GLN A 600 12.34 25.25 16.05
N LYS A 601 13.40 25.93 15.57
CA LYS A 601 14.57 25.26 15.00
C LYS A 601 15.32 24.53 16.11
N VAL A 602 15.59 23.25 15.89
CA VAL A 602 16.22 22.40 16.90
C VAL A 602 17.46 21.71 16.33
N ALA A 603 18.53 21.62 17.13
CA ALA A 603 19.66 20.74 16.87
C ALA A 603 19.40 19.34 17.45
N ARG A 604 18.76 19.28 18.62
CA ARG A 604 18.35 18.05 19.29
C ARG A 604 17.06 18.29 20.06
N HIS A 605 16.11 17.34 19.97
CA HIS A 605 14.81 17.45 20.65
C HIS A 605 14.31 16.08 21.10
N ILE A 606 13.76 16.01 22.32
CA ILE A 606 13.10 14.80 22.83
C ILE A 606 11.66 14.82 22.35
N LEU A 607 11.32 13.93 21.45
CA LEU A 607 9.98 13.85 20.84
C LEU A 607 8.93 13.37 21.83
N ARG A 608 7.78 14.03 21.81
CA ARG A 608 6.57 13.69 22.56
C ARG A 608 5.42 13.42 21.61
N GLN A 609 4.41 12.70 22.10
CA GLN A 609 3.17 12.48 21.36
C GLN A 609 2.59 13.80 20.84
N GLY A 610 2.34 13.87 19.52
CA GLY A 610 1.77 15.03 18.86
C GLY A 610 2.78 16.08 18.38
N ASP A 611 4.09 15.91 18.64
CA ASP A 611 5.11 16.84 18.14
C ASP A 611 5.09 16.92 16.61
N ALA A 612 4.96 18.14 16.09
CA ALA A 612 4.97 18.42 14.66
C ALA A 612 6.41 18.75 14.22
N ILE A 613 6.93 17.94 13.30
CA ILE A 613 8.29 18.02 12.76
C ILE A 613 8.19 18.54 11.33
N ALA A 614 8.66 19.76 11.07
CA ALA A 614 8.74 20.31 9.73
C ALA A 614 10.16 20.13 9.17
N ILE A 615 10.24 19.55 7.98
CA ILE A 615 11.45 19.21 7.24
C ILE A 615 11.20 19.62 5.78
N GLY A 616 11.84 20.68 5.32
CA GLY A 616 11.54 21.26 4.01
C GLY A 616 10.08 21.71 3.93
N ASN A 617 9.36 21.28 2.90
CA ASN A 617 7.91 21.52 2.74
C ASN A 617 7.04 20.47 3.46
N SER A 618 7.65 19.43 3.97
CA SER A 618 6.96 18.31 4.58
C SER A 618 6.78 18.53 6.09
N VAL A 619 5.59 18.22 6.61
CA VAL A 619 5.29 18.23 8.05
C VAL A 619 4.86 16.85 8.48
N LEU A 620 5.53 16.33 9.49
CA LEU A 620 5.28 15.01 10.05
C LEU A 620 4.88 15.15 11.52
N VAL A 621 3.88 14.40 11.96
CA VAL A 621 3.49 14.35 13.38
C VAL A 621 4.00 13.07 13.99
N PHE A 622 4.72 13.20 15.10
CA PHE A 622 5.23 12.09 15.86
C PHE A 622 4.14 11.51 16.77
N ASN A 623 3.99 10.19 16.73
CA ASN A 623 3.00 9.46 17.51
C ASN A 623 3.64 8.26 18.20
N THR A 624 3.19 7.98 19.42
CA THR A 624 3.53 6.78 20.20
C THR A 624 2.26 6.06 20.65
N LYS A 625 2.42 4.79 21.06
CA LYS A 625 1.34 4.08 21.77
C LYS A 625 1.23 4.55 23.20
#